data_b06989c35af179f6c66b34a1bd8fa6db
#
_entry.id   b06989c35af179f6c66b34a1bd8fa6db
#
_cell.length_a   1.000
_cell.length_b   1.000
_cell.length_c   1.000
_cell.angle_alpha   90.00
_cell.angle_beta   90.00
_cell.angle_gamma   90.00
#
_symmetry.space_group_name_H-M   'P 1'
#
loop_
_entity.id
_entity.type
_entity.pdbx_description
1 polymer ?
#
loop_
_entity_poly.entity_id
_entity_poly.type
_entity_poly.pdbx_seq_one_letter_code
_entity_poly.pdbx_strand_id
1 'polypeptide(L)'
;MKTRAANKIQTKLVTLLYGATFSGKTTLGLQLADFKRNDGKPFRVAVVDAEGGGVDDAVDELEDRGIDTRNIHIFYTQSLQELTTILDKIKNHDTFYEFDEDGNETDEPIVDADGEEFFPDAILIDGTTIFRLTSEQGLLELSKKRNTIKADKDGLVGAERFVKIQGADLEFKDYKKLNYSGQNLVLDLMAIGINVVLTAREKDETVQKMDKNGQQVSVSTGRKVHDSFKGLDYNVKTILHMYQDSETGQICAEVVKDRTRVHKAGDILEDPTLLDWQTVIDKNVDKKEFVLKNDLDKAVETE
;
A
#
# COMPACT_ATOMS: atom_id res chain seq x y z
N MET A 1 12.56 3.94 24.16
CA MET A 1 13.47 4.26 23.04
C MET A 1 14.41 3.08 22.80
N LYS A 2 14.55 2.63 21.56
CA LYS A 2 15.46 1.53 21.18
C LYS A 2 16.70 2.12 20.49
N THR A 3 17.88 1.54 20.76
CA THR A 3 19.15 1.95 20.14
C THR A 3 19.90 0.73 19.62
N ARG A 4 20.75 0.91 18.65
CA ARG A 4 21.70 -0.10 18.13
C ARG A 4 22.99 0.53 17.64
N ALA A 5 24.06 -0.25 17.51
CA ALA A 5 25.27 0.22 16.88
C ALA A 5 25.05 0.39 15.36
N ALA A 6 25.67 1.39 14.74
CA ALA A 6 25.47 1.71 13.35
C ALA A 6 25.97 0.62 12.36
N ASN A 7 26.88 -0.25 12.80
CA ASN A 7 27.37 -1.38 12.01
C ASN A 7 26.42 -2.59 11.99
N LYS A 8 25.35 -2.58 12.81
CA LYS A 8 24.29 -3.58 12.77
C LYS A 8 23.20 -3.09 11.86
N ILE A 9 23.21 -3.52 10.60
CA ILE A 9 22.28 -3.08 9.58
C ILE A 9 20.94 -3.78 9.78
N GLN A 10 19.89 -2.98 9.91
CA GLN A 10 18.49 -3.42 9.87
C GLN A 10 17.79 -2.59 8.80
N THR A 11 17.85 -3.04 7.57
CA THR A 11 17.17 -2.38 6.47
C THR A 11 16.16 -3.33 5.87
N LYS A 12 14.99 -2.84 5.54
CA LYS A 12 13.94 -3.59 4.87
C LYS A 12 13.70 -2.99 3.50
N LEU A 13 13.24 -3.82 2.59
CA LEU A 13 12.71 -3.35 1.32
C LEU A 13 11.42 -2.59 1.60
N VAL A 14 11.28 -1.38 1.05
CA VAL A 14 10.04 -0.60 1.08
C VAL A 14 9.93 0.05 -0.28
N THR A 15 9.16 -0.57 -1.16
CA THR A 15 9.09 -0.24 -2.58
C THR A 15 7.68 0.19 -2.97
N LEU A 16 7.57 1.25 -3.75
CA LEU A 16 6.35 1.67 -4.42
C LEU A 16 6.48 1.43 -5.92
N LEU A 17 5.57 0.63 -6.46
CA LEU A 17 5.41 0.37 -7.89
C LEU A 17 4.19 1.16 -8.37
N TYR A 18 4.33 2.02 -9.36
CA TYR A 18 3.18 2.71 -9.93
C TYR A 18 3.24 2.72 -11.45
N GLY A 19 2.08 2.80 -12.09
CA GLY A 19 1.97 2.79 -13.54
C GLY A 19 0.56 2.50 -14.02
N ALA A 20 0.40 2.45 -15.33
CA ALA A 20 -0.86 2.13 -16.00
C ALA A 20 -1.34 0.70 -15.67
N THR A 21 -2.57 0.38 -16.04
CA THR A 21 -3.08 -1.00 -16.02
C THR A 21 -2.22 -1.88 -16.93
N PHE A 22 -2.02 -3.14 -16.55
CA PHE A 22 -1.20 -4.13 -17.28
C PHE A 22 0.30 -3.76 -17.39
N SER A 23 0.83 -2.91 -16.53
CA SER A 23 2.26 -2.61 -16.50
C SER A 23 3.09 -3.55 -15.61
N GLY A 24 2.56 -4.70 -15.19
CA GLY A 24 3.29 -5.73 -14.44
C GLY A 24 3.51 -5.45 -12.95
N LYS A 25 2.81 -4.48 -12.35
CA LYS A 25 3.02 -4.10 -10.93
C LYS A 25 2.76 -5.24 -9.95
N THR A 26 1.61 -5.90 -10.08
CA THR A 26 1.22 -7.02 -9.21
C THR A 26 2.17 -8.19 -9.38
N THR A 27 2.47 -8.58 -10.61
CA THR A 27 3.44 -9.64 -10.95
C THR A 27 4.82 -9.36 -10.35
N LEU A 28 5.33 -8.13 -10.49
CA LEU A 28 6.59 -7.74 -9.87
C LEU A 28 6.49 -7.76 -8.35
N GLY A 29 5.38 -7.30 -7.77
CA GLY A 29 5.14 -7.32 -6.32
C GLY A 29 5.15 -8.72 -5.73
N LEU A 30 4.56 -9.69 -6.43
CA LEU A 30 4.51 -11.10 -6.02
C LEU A 30 5.88 -11.80 -6.05
N GLN A 31 6.90 -11.22 -6.70
CA GLN A 31 8.28 -11.71 -6.57
C GLN A 31 8.83 -11.60 -5.15
N LEU A 32 8.11 -11.00 -4.19
CA LEU A 32 8.43 -11.15 -2.77
C LEU A 32 8.49 -12.62 -2.34
N ALA A 33 7.74 -13.50 -2.98
CA ALA A 33 7.75 -14.94 -2.71
C ALA A 33 9.02 -15.65 -3.21
N ASP A 34 9.79 -15.07 -4.12
CA ASP A 34 11.05 -15.62 -4.61
C ASP A 34 12.21 -15.45 -3.61
N PHE A 35 12.06 -14.54 -2.64
CA PHE A 35 13.07 -14.31 -1.62
C PHE A 35 13.12 -15.42 -0.59
N LYS A 36 14.28 -15.56 0.05
CA LYS A 36 14.50 -16.53 1.12
C LYS A 36 14.85 -15.84 2.42
N ARG A 37 14.36 -16.42 3.50
CA ARG A 37 14.75 -16.07 4.86
C ARG A 37 16.21 -16.46 5.13
N ASN A 38 16.79 -15.95 6.22
CA ASN A 38 18.15 -16.27 6.61
C ASN A 38 18.39 -17.77 6.93
N ASP A 39 17.33 -18.54 7.20
CA ASP A 39 17.37 -19.98 7.41
C ASP A 39 17.24 -20.78 6.10
N GLY A 40 17.12 -20.10 4.96
CA GLY A 40 17.00 -20.69 3.64
C GLY A 40 15.57 -21.05 3.23
N LYS A 41 14.59 -20.91 4.13
CA LYS A 41 13.18 -21.12 3.80
C LYS A 41 12.62 -19.95 2.95
N PRO A 42 11.60 -20.18 2.13
CA PRO A 42 10.96 -19.12 1.36
C PRO A 42 10.32 -18.06 2.27
N PHE A 43 10.12 -16.86 1.74
CA PHE A 43 9.35 -15.83 2.43
C PHE A 43 7.90 -16.25 2.57
N ARG A 44 7.31 -15.90 3.71
CA ARG A 44 5.87 -15.87 3.93
C ARG A 44 5.38 -14.48 3.54
N VAL A 45 4.41 -14.43 2.63
CA VAL A 45 3.95 -13.18 2.05
C VAL A 45 2.48 -12.96 2.38
N ALA A 46 2.19 -11.88 3.09
CA ALA A 46 0.82 -11.38 3.19
C ALA A 46 0.53 -10.51 1.97
N VAL A 47 -0.57 -10.76 1.29
CA VAL A 47 -1.05 -9.92 0.19
C VAL A 47 -2.35 -9.28 0.62
N VAL A 48 -2.43 -7.95 0.55
CA VAL A 48 -3.69 -7.22 0.73
C VAL A 48 -4.14 -6.76 -0.63
N ASP A 49 -5.14 -7.44 -1.19
CA ASP A 49 -5.69 -7.17 -2.52
C ASP A 49 -6.92 -6.28 -2.42
N ALA A 50 -6.79 -5.03 -2.87
CA ALA A 50 -7.89 -4.08 -2.96
C ALA A 50 -8.47 -3.97 -4.39
N GLU A 51 -7.77 -4.48 -5.41
CA GLU A 51 -8.23 -4.42 -6.79
C GLU A 51 -9.11 -5.62 -7.18
N GLY A 52 -9.00 -6.73 -6.46
CA GLY A 52 -9.83 -7.93 -6.60
C GLY A 52 -9.52 -8.75 -7.85
N GLY A 53 -8.63 -9.74 -7.73
CA GLY A 53 -8.39 -10.75 -8.75
C GLY A 53 -7.03 -10.72 -9.43
N GLY A 54 -6.26 -9.63 -9.36
CA GLY A 54 -4.95 -9.56 -10.03
C GLY A 54 -3.91 -10.53 -9.43
N VAL A 55 -4.11 -10.94 -8.19
CA VAL A 55 -3.24 -11.91 -7.51
C VAL A 55 -3.64 -13.33 -7.89
N ASP A 56 -4.96 -13.63 -7.93
CA ASP A 56 -5.47 -14.95 -8.32
C ASP A 56 -5.02 -15.34 -9.72
N ASP A 57 -5.04 -14.39 -10.66
CA ASP A 57 -4.56 -14.60 -12.03
C ASP A 57 -3.05 -14.92 -12.11
N ALA A 58 -2.28 -14.59 -11.07
CA ALA A 58 -0.84 -14.82 -11.01
C ALA A 58 -0.45 -16.09 -10.23
N VAL A 59 -1.39 -16.79 -9.60
CA VAL A 59 -1.11 -17.98 -8.78
C VAL A 59 -0.49 -19.08 -9.64
N ASP A 60 -1.06 -19.38 -10.80
CA ASP A 60 -0.53 -20.41 -11.71
C ASP A 60 0.92 -20.11 -12.14
N GLU A 61 1.24 -18.84 -12.41
CA GLU A 61 2.61 -18.41 -12.74
C GLU A 61 3.57 -18.61 -11.55
N LEU A 62 3.11 -18.37 -10.32
CA LEU A 62 3.90 -18.63 -9.11
C LEU A 62 4.21 -20.11 -8.95
N GLU A 63 3.22 -20.98 -9.15
CA GLU A 63 3.38 -22.44 -9.08
C GLU A 63 4.31 -22.96 -10.19
N ASP A 64 4.19 -22.46 -11.40
CA ASP A 64 5.07 -22.80 -12.52
C ASP A 64 6.55 -22.45 -12.23
N ARG A 65 6.79 -21.39 -11.45
CA ARG A 65 8.12 -21.02 -10.95
C ARG A 65 8.59 -21.86 -9.76
N GLY A 66 7.75 -22.78 -9.27
CA GLY A 66 8.06 -23.65 -8.12
C GLY A 66 7.91 -22.97 -6.77
N ILE A 67 7.13 -21.89 -6.69
CA ILE A 67 6.77 -21.23 -5.42
C ILE A 67 5.68 -22.05 -4.75
N ASP A 68 5.85 -22.36 -3.47
CA ASP A 68 4.80 -22.97 -2.65
C ASP A 68 3.81 -21.89 -2.22
N THR A 69 2.66 -21.85 -2.88
CA THR A 69 1.63 -20.83 -2.68
C THR A 69 0.99 -20.88 -1.29
N ARG A 70 1.17 -21.97 -0.51
CA ARG A 70 0.78 -22.03 0.90
C ARG A 70 1.54 -21.06 1.81
N ASN A 71 2.64 -20.49 1.32
CA ASN A 71 3.35 -19.40 1.99
C ASN A 71 2.81 -18.00 1.65
N ILE A 72 1.74 -17.92 0.84
CA ILE A 72 1.12 -16.65 0.43
C ILE A 72 -0.30 -16.64 0.93
N HIS A 73 -0.64 -15.67 1.79
CA HIS A 73 -2.01 -15.48 2.28
C HIS A 73 -2.57 -14.16 1.78
N ILE A 74 -3.77 -14.23 1.16
CA ILE A 74 -4.42 -13.09 0.50
C ILE A 74 -5.56 -12.60 1.38
N PHE A 75 -5.54 -11.30 1.70
CA PHE A 75 -6.58 -10.58 2.42
C PHE A 75 -7.29 -9.65 1.45
N TYR A 76 -8.56 -9.93 1.15
CA TYR A 76 -9.36 -9.11 0.24
C TYR A 76 -10.05 -7.99 1.00
N THR A 77 -9.62 -6.75 0.80
CA THR A 77 -10.26 -5.60 1.42
C THR A 77 -9.98 -4.31 0.66
N GLN A 78 -10.99 -3.41 0.67
CA GLN A 78 -10.87 -2.02 0.24
C GLN A 78 -10.97 -1.04 1.42
N SER A 79 -11.03 -1.57 2.64
CA SER A 79 -11.13 -0.81 3.88
C SER A 79 -9.76 -0.42 4.40
N LEU A 80 -9.49 0.89 4.48
CA LEU A 80 -8.26 1.38 5.10
C LEU A 80 -8.16 0.98 6.58
N GLN A 81 -9.29 0.83 7.27
CA GLN A 81 -9.33 0.39 8.66
C GLN A 81 -8.87 -1.06 8.80
N GLU A 82 -9.37 -1.97 7.94
CA GLU A 82 -8.94 -3.37 7.92
C GLU A 82 -7.47 -3.51 7.57
N LEU A 83 -6.99 -2.77 6.55
CA LEU A 83 -5.56 -2.69 6.25
C LEU A 83 -4.76 -2.28 7.50
N THR A 84 -5.20 -1.25 8.22
CA THR A 84 -4.54 -0.82 9.46
C THR A 84 -4.52 -1.93 10.50
N THR A 85 -5.63 -2.67 10.66
CA THR A 85 -5.70 -3.83 11.57
C THR A 85 -4.69 -4.91 11.20
N ILE A 86 -4.52 -5.23 9.92
CA ILE A 86 -3.51 -6.19 9.44
C ILE A 86 -2.10 -5.69 9.79
N LEU A 87 -1.82 -4.41 9.54
CA LEU A 87 -0.52 -3.81 9.88
C LEU A 87 -0.24 -3.81 11.38
N ASP A 88 -1.26 -3.58 12.21
CA ASP A 88 -1.15 -3.63 13.67
C ASP A 88 -0.90 -5.06 14.16
N LYS A 89 -1.59 -6.07 13.61
CA LYS A 89 -1.31 -7.49 13.91
C LYS A 89 0.17 -7.82 13.60
N ILE A 90 0.70 -7.43 12.44
CA ILE A 90 2.11 -7.66 12.09
C ILE A 90 3.04 -6.94 13.07
N LYS A 91 2.76 -5.69 13.39
CA LYS A 91 3.56 -4.83 14.27
C LYS A 91 3.61 -5.34 15.73
N ASN A 92 2.51 -5.93 16.20
CA ASN A 92 2.37 -6.48 17.54
C ASN A 92 2.77 -7.96 17.62
N HIS A 93 3.02 -8.63 16.50
CA HIS A 93 3.22 -10.07 16.41
C HIS A 93 1.99 -10.88 16.87
N ASP A 94 0.80 -10.38 16.50
CA ASP A 94 -0.44 -11.07 16.80
C ASP A 94 -0.67 -12.20 15.80
N THR A 95 -1.34 -13.27 16.25
CA THR A 95 -1.71 -14.42 15.41
C THR A 95 -2.72 -14.02 14.34
N PHE A 96 -2.55 -14.55 13.14
CA PHE A 96 -3.54 -14.49 12.08
C PHE A 96 -4.39 -15.76 12.12
N TYR A 97 -5.71 -15.59 12.01
CA TYR A 97 -6.66 -16.68 12.05
C TYR A 97 -7.39 -16.83 10.71
N GLU A 98 -7.82 -18.06 10.41
CA GLU A 98 -8.65 -18.33 9.25
C GLU A 98 -10.00 -17.63 9.35
N PHE A 99 -10.65 -17.41 8.21
CA PHE A 99 -12.00 -16.85 8.14
C PHE A 99 -12.99 -17.93 7.70
N ASP A 100 -14.17 -17.93 8.30
CA ASP A 100 -15.27 -18.80 7.90
C ASP A 100 -15.95 -18.30 6.60
N GLU A 101 -16.93 -19.08 6.09
CA GLU A 101 -17.69 -18.74 4.88
C GLU A 101 -18.47 -17.42 5.00
N ASP A 102 -18.78 -16.98 6.21
CA ASP A 102 -19.48 -15.73 6.51
C ASP A 102 -18.49 -14.54 6.69
N GLY A 103 -17.18 -14.79 6.63
CA GLY A 103 -16.13 -13.79 6.76
C GLY A 103 -15.82 -13.41 8.21
N ASN A 104 -16.18 -14.25 9.20
CA ASN A 104 -15.79 -14.06 10.58
C ASN A 104 -14.46 -14.76 10.86
N GLU A 105 -13.62 -14.13 11.67
CA GLU A 105 -12.36 -14.71 12.13
C GLU A 105 -12.66 -15.92 13.03
N THR A 106 -12.02 -17.06 12.75
CA THR A 106 -12.16 -18.31 13.52
C THR A 106 -11.14 -18.39 14.64
N ASP A 107 -11.12 -19.53 15.38
CA ASP A 107 -10.06 -19.82 16.37
C ASP A 107 -8.91 -20.63 15.76
N GLU A 108 -8.93 -20.92 14.45
CA GLU A 108 -7.90 -21.70 13.76
C GLU A 108 -6.81 -20.77 13.24
N PRO A 109 -5.56 -20.87 13.72
CA PRO A 109 -4.48 -20.01 13.23
C PRO A 109 -4.09 -20.38 11.80
N ILE A 110 -3.83 -19.36 10.99
CA ILE A 110 -3.25 -19.55 9.65
C ILE A 110 -1.85 -20.16 9.81
N VAL A 111 -1.52 -21.16 8.98
CA VAL A 111 -0.23 -21.82 8.98
C VAL A 111 0.47 -21.72 7.63
N ASP A 112 1.80 -21.72 7.64
CA ASP A 112 2.63 -21.74 6.43
C ASP A 112 2.75 -23.14 5.81
N ALA A 113 3.51 -23.28 4.73
CA ALA A 113 3.73 -24.54 4.03
C ALA A 113 4.36 -25.63 4.90
N ASP A 114 5.08 -25.28 5.96
CA ASP A 114 5.69 -26.20 6.92
C ASP A 114 4.75 -26.54 8.08
N GLY A 115 3.55 -25.94 8.16
CA GLY A 115 2.60 -26.08 9.25
C GLY A 115 2.97 -25.26 10.49
N GLU A 116 3.88 -24.29 10.35
CA GLU A 116 4.21 -23.32 11.40
C GLU A 116 3.21 -22.16 11.36
N GLU A 117 2.95 -21.52 12.50
CA GLU A 117 2.09 -20.34 12.57
C GLU A 117 2.58 -19.26 11.58
N PHE A 118 1.65 -18.75 10.75
CA PHE A 118 1.97 -17.79 9.72
C PHE A 118 2.30 -16.42 10.34
N PHE A 119 3.52 -15.99 10.11
CA PHE A 119 3.92 -14.61 10.35
C PHE A 119 4.64 -14.08 9.12
N PRO A 120 4.16 -13.01 8.46
CA PRO A 120 4.69 -12.57 7.18
C PRO A 120 6.11 -11.98 7.31
N ASP A 121 7.00 -12.38 6.41
CA ASP A 121 8.33 -11.81 6.21
C ASP A 121 8.26 -10.58 5.28
N ALA A 122 7.18 -10.52 4.49
CA ALA A 122 6.89 -9.43 3.59
C ALA A 122 5.38 -9.22 3.41
N ILE A 123 5.00 -8.00 3.03
CA ILE A 123 3.63 -7.65 2.66
C ILE A 123 3.60 -6.96 1.29
N LEU A 124 2.69 -7.41 0.43
CA LEU A 124 2.28 -6.71 -0.78
C LEU A 124 0.93 -6.04 -0.51
N ILE A 125 0.86 -4.73 -0.69
CA ILE A 125 -0.41 -3.98 -0.66
C ILE A 125 -0.74 -3.59 -2.09
N ASP A 126 -1.65 -4.36 -2.70
CA ASP A 126 -2.04 -4.16 -4.10
C ASP A 126 -3.23 -3.24 -4.19
N GLY A 127 -3.01 -2.04 -4.76
CA GLY A 127 -4.06 -1.05 -4.99
C GLY A 127 -4.15 0.07 -3.93
N THR A 128 -3.05 0.68 -3.51
CA THR A 128 -3.10 1.83 -2.57
C THR A 128 -3.95 2.99 -3.08
N THR A 129 -4.14 3.11 -4.40
CA THR A 129 -5.09 4.04 -5.03
C THR A 129 -6.52 3.77 -4.59
N ILE A 130 -6.91 2.48 -4.52
CA ILE A 130 -8.28 2.08 -4.14
C ILE A 130 -8.55 2.47 -2.69
N PHE A 131 -7.62 2.18 -1.77
CA PHE A 131 -7.77 2.59 -0.36
C PHE A 131 -7.98 4.11 -0.21
N ARG A 132 -7.27 4.92 -1.00
CA ARG A 132 -7.47 6.36 -1.02
C ARG A 132 -8.86 6.74 -1.53
N LEU A 133 -9.29 6.15 -2.65
CA LEU A 133 -10.57 6.43 -3.28
C LEU A 133 -11.74 6.02 -2.38
N THR A 134 -11.72 4.83 -1.79
CA THR A 134 -12.78 4.36 -0.89
C THR A 134 -12.86 5.19 0.39
N SER A 135 -11.72 5.63 0.92
CA SER A 135 -11.67 6.56 2.05
C SER A 135 -12.30 7.92 1.70
N GLU A 136 -12.04 8.44 0.51
CA GLU A 136 -12.64 9.69 0.00
C GLU A 136 -14.16 9.54 -0.18
N GLN A 137 -14.60 8.43 -0.77
CA GLN A 137 -16.04 8.12 -0.93
C GLN A 137 -16.75 7.98 0.43
N GLY A 138 -16.12 7.31 1.40
CA GLY A 138 -16.66 7.21 2.76
C GLY A 138 -16.86 8.57 3.44
N LEU A 139 -15.93 9.50 3.23
CA LEU A 139 -16.06 10.90 3.71
C LEU A 139 -17.16 11.65 2.98
N LEU A 140 -17.38 11.41 1.68
CA LEU A 140 -18.48 11.99 0.93
C LEU A 140 -19.84 11.50 1.45
N GLU A 141 -19.99 10.20 1.73
CA GLU A 141 -21.20 9.67 2.34
C GLU A 141 -21.44 10.25 3.74
N LEU A 142 -20.40 10.48 4.53
CA LEU A 142 -20.52 11.19 5.80
C LEU A 142 -20.97 12.65 5.59
N SER A 143 -20.51 13.32 4.53
CA SER A 143 -20.96 14.67 4.16
C SER A 143 -22.44 14.69 3.77
N LYS A 144 -22.91 13.70 3.00
CA LYS A 144 -24.33 13.53 2.67
C LYS A 144 -25.18 13.33 3.94
N LYS A 145 -24.73 12.50 4.89
CA LYS A 145 -25.41 12.33 6.19
C LYS A 145 -25.51 13.66 6.96
N ARG A 146 -24.44 14.46 6.98
CA ARG A 146 -24.47 15.80 7.59
C ARG A 146 -25.47 16.72 6.92
N ASN A 147 -25.55 16.71 5.58
CA ASN A 147 -26.52 17.51 4.83
C ASN A 147 -27.96 17.00 5.03
N THR A 148 -28.17 15.70 5.21
CA THR A 148 -29.48 15.15 5.58
C THR A 148 -29.97 15.74 6.90
N ILE A 149 -29.12 15.70 7.94
CA ILE A 149 -29.46 16.27 9.26
C ILE A 149 -29.75 17.78 9.16
N LYS A 150 -29.01 18.53 8.35
CA LYS A 150 -29.24 19.95 8.12
C LYS A 150 -30.60 20.18 7.39
N ALA A 151 -30.87 19.42 6.33
CA ALA A 151 -32.09 19.50 5.56
C ALA A 151 -33.34 19.23 6.41
N ASP A 152 -33.27 18.19 7.27
CA ASP A 152 -34.33 17.83 8.20
C ASP A 152 -34.56 18.94 9.25
N LYS A 153 -33.48 19.52 9.78
CA LYS A 153 -33.56 20.67 10.72
C LYS A 153 -34.13 21.90 10.09
N ASP A 154 -33.84 22.16 8.79
CA ASP A 154 -34.31 23.30 8.02
C ASP A 154 -35.75 23.06 7.47
N GLY A 155 -36.35 21.87 7.71
CA GLY A 155 -37.71 21.51 7.26
C GLY A 155 -37.80 21.32 5.73
N LEU A 156 -36.70 21.06 5.04
CA LEU A 156 -36.70 20.89 3.58
C LEU A 156 -37.40 19.59 3.18
N VAL A 157 -38.19 19.64 2.11
CA VAL A 157 -38.92 18.48 1.56
C VAL A 157 -38.77 18.40 0.04
N GLY A 158 -39.08 17.21 -0.53
CA GLY A 158 -39.11 17.01 -1.98
C GLY A 158 -37.78 17.32 -2.67
N ALA A 159 -37.88 18.11 -3.77
CA ALA A 159 -36.72 18.43 -4.61
C ALA A 159 -35.62 19.23 -3.88
N GLU A 160 -36.02 20.16 -3.00
CA GLU A 160 -35.06 20.99 -2.25
C GLU A 160 -34.21 20.11 -1.28
N ARG A 161 -34.86 19.18 -0.58
CA ARG A 161 -34.18 18.21 0.28
C ARG A 161 -33.23 17.35 -0.52
N PHE A 162 -33.69 16.84 -1.66
CA PHE A 162 -32.86 16.00 -2.55
C PHE A 162 -31.62 16.75 -3.03
N VAL A 163 -31.76 17.97 -3.55
CA VAL A 163 -30.63 18.78 -4.03
C VAL A 163 -29.66 19.09 -2.89
N LYS A 164 -30.14 19.38 -1.68
CA LYS A 164 -29.28 19.63 -0.51
C LYS A 164 -28.44 18.43 -0.15
N ILE A 165 -29.01 17.24 -0.23
CA ILE A 165 -28.30 15.99 0.12
C ILE A 165 -27.33 15.58 -0.99
N GLN A 166 -27.78 15.54 -2.25
CA GLN A 166 -26.96 15.11 -3.38
C GLN A 166 -25.89 16.14 -3.78
N GLY A 167 -26.11 17.42 -3.48
CA GLY A 167 -25.12 18.47 -3.62
C GLY A 167 -24.10 18.53 -2.46
N ALA A 168 -24.01 17.48 -1.65
CA ALA A 168 -22.98 17.38 -0.64
C ALA A 168 -21.59 17.26 -1.29
N ASP A 169 -20.63 18.00 -0.77
CA ASP A 169 -19.24 17.96 -1.19
C ASP A 169 -18.32 17.78 0.03
N LEU A 170 -17.07 17.47 -0.20
CA LEU A 170 -16.07 17.38 0.85
C LEU A 170 -15.70 18.79 1.34
N GLU A 171 -15.77 18.98 2.65
CA GLU A 171 -15.30 20.19 3.29
C GLU A 171 -13.79 20.11 3.55
N PHE A 172 -13.13 21.25 3.76
CA PHE A 172 -11.69 21.29 4.06
C PHE A 172 -11.27 20.36 5.21
N LYS A 173 -12.13 20.21 6.22
CA LYS A 173 -11.89 19.28 7.34
C LYS A 173 -11.87 17.80 6.92
N ASP A 174 -12.61 17.44 5.86
CA ASP A 174 -12.66 16.06 5.35
C ASP A 174 -11.38 15.73 4.60
N TYR A 175 -10.88 16.63 3.76
CA TYR A 175 -9.56 16.50 3.14
C TYR A 175 -8.44 16.42 4.18
N LYS A 176 -8.57 17.16 5.29
CA LYS A 176 -7.61 17.07 6.40
C LYS A 176 -7.62 15.68 7.05
N LYS A 177 -8.81 15.09 7.25
CA LYS A 177 -8.93 13.71 7.76
C LYS A 177 -8.31 12.70 6.80
N LEU A 178 -8.62 12.79 5.50
CA LEU A 178 -8.05 11.91 4.49
C LEU A 178 -6.51 11.96 4.49
N ASN A 179 -5.95 13.18 4.56
CA ASN A 179 -4.51 13.36 4.64
C ASN A 179 -3.90 12.74 5.91
N TYR A 180 -4.58 12.88 7.06
CA TYR A 180 -4.11 12.25 8.31
C TYR A 180 -4.16 10.72 8.24
N SER A 181 -5.23 10.15 7.70
CA SER A 181 -5.33 8.70 7.52
C SER A 181 -4.19 8.18 6.63
N GLY A 182 -3.88 8.87 5.53
CA GLY A 182 -2.75 8.53 4.68
C GLY A 182 -1.39 8.68 5.39
N GLN A 183 -1.22 9.72 6.22
CA GLN A 183 0.01 9.90 6.99
C GLN A 183 0.17 8.80 8.05
N ASN A 184 -0.91 8.37 8.70
CA ASN A 184 -0.88 7.27 9.66
C ASN A 184 -0.47 5.96 8.97
N LEU A 185 -1.09 5.63 7.82
CA LEU A 185 -0.68 4.47 7.03
C LEU A 185 0.82 4.49 6.71
N VAL A 186 1.34 5.65 6.29
CA VAL A 186 2.78 5.80 6.00
C VAL A 186 3.64 5.54 7.24
N LEU A 187 3.23 6.04 8.42
CA LEU A 187 3.94 5.80 9.68
C LEU A 187 3.92 4.33 10.08
N ASP A 188 2.77 3.65 9.90
CA ASP A 188 2.64 2.22 10.19
C ASP A 188 3.53 1.38 9.28
N LEU A 189 3.54 1.67 7.97
CA LEU A 189 4.43 1.03 7.01
C LEU A 189 5.92 1.22 7.33
N MET A 190 6.30 2.36 7.88
CA MET A 190 7.68 2.58 8.35
C MET A 190 8.01 1.81 9.63
N ALA A 191 6.99 1.54 10.45
CA ALA A 191 7.14 0.93 11.76
C ALA A 191 7.05 -0.60 11.74
N ILE A 192 6.41 -1.17 10.73
CA ILE A 192 5.99 -2.58 10.66
C ILE A 192 7.13 -3.60 10.75
N GLY A 193 8.37 -3.22 10.40
CA GLY A 193 9.55 -4.06 10.61
C GLY A 193 9.79 -5.17 9.58
N ILE A 194 8.89 -5.41 8.63
CA ILE A 194 9.00 -6.39 7.55
C ILE A 194 9.24 -5.72 6.19
N ASN A 195 9.44 -6.51 5.12
CA ASN A 195 9.57 -5.99 3.77
C ASN A 195 8.19 -5.58 3.24
N VAL A 196 8.13 -4.49 2.47
CA VAL A 196 6.87 -3.92 1.97
C VAL A 196 6.99 -3.60 0.49
N VAL A 197 6.03 -4.06 -0.30
CA VAL A 197 5.80 -3.59 -1.66
C VAL A 197 4.39 -3.02 -1.73
N LEU A 198 4.26 -1.88 -2.38
CA LEU A 198 3.01 -1.16 -2.58
C LEU A 198 2.79 -0.99 -4.07
N THR A 199 1.58 -1.17 -4.53
CA THR A 199 1.21 -0.77 -5.89
C THR A 199 0.28 0.43 -5.88
N ALA A 200 0.34 1.24 -6.93
CA ALA A 200 -0.54 2.36 -7.17
C ALA A 200 -0.80 2.55 -8.67
N ARG A 201 -1.93 3.15 -9.01
CA ARG A 201 -2.16 3.66 -10.35
C ARG A 201 -1.35 4.92 -10.58
N GLU A 202 -1.12 5.25 -11.83
CA GLU A 202 -0.52 6.53 -12.21
C GLU A 202 -1.58 7.59 -12.50
N LYS A 203 -1.17 8.84 -12.40
CA LYS A 203 -1.92 10.01 -12.87
C LYS A 203 -0.99 11.05 -13.44
N ASP A 204 -1.54 11.99 -14.22
CA ASP A 204 -0.78 13.14 -14.67
C ASP A 204 -0.38 14.05 -13.49
N GLU A 205 0.90 14.41 -13.44
CA GLU A 205 1.32 15.47 -12.54
C GLU A 205 0.81 16.81 -13.03
N THR A 206 0.14 17.54 -12.14
CA THR A 206 -0.36 18.88 -12.45
C THR A 206 0.22 19.92 -11.51
N VAL A 207 0.49 21.10 -12.05
CA VAL A 207 0.93 22.27 -11.27
C VAL A 207 -0.09 23.40 -11.44
N GLN A 208 -0.30 24.16 -10.37
CA GLN A 208 -1.15 25.34 -10.43
C GLN A 208 -0.37 26.50 -11.06
N LYS A 209 -0.91 27.07 -12.13
CA LYS A 209 -0.37 28.29 -12.79
C LYS A 209 -1.45 29.35 -12.87
N MET A 210 -1.05 30.61 -12.84
CA MET A 210 -1.93 31.73 -13.14
C MET A 210 -2.11 31.83 -14.66
N ASP A 211 -3.35 31.89 -15.12
CA ASP A 211 -3.67 32.20 -16.51
C ASP A 211 -3.51 33.70 -16.80
N LYS A 212 -3.76 34.10 -18.06
CA LYS A 212 -3.69 35.50 -18.49
C LYS A 212 -4.72 36.42 -17.80
N ASN A 213 -5.75 35.84 -17.19
CA ASN A 213 -6.82 36.55 -16.50
C ASN A 213 -6.58 36.56 -14.97
N GLY A 214 -5.46 36.05 -14.47
CA GLY A 214 -5.16 35.94 -13.04
C GLY A 214 -5.91 34.82 -12.33
N GLN A 215 -6.48 33.85 -13.07
CA GLN A 215 -7.14 32.66 -12.48
C GLN A 215 -6.16 31.52 -12.34
N GLN A 216 -6.25 30.78 -11.22
CA GLN A 216 -5.47 29.55 -11.04
C GLN A 216 -6.03 28.44 -11.93
N VAL A 217 -5.17 27.89 -12.78
CA VAL A 217 -5.47 26.75 -13.64
C VAL A 217 -4.49 25.63 -13.41
N SER A 218 -4.98 24.40 -13.41
CA SER A 218 -4.14 23.18 -13.35
C SER A 218 -3.57 22.90 -14.74
N VAL A 219 -2.25 22.80 -14.83
CA VAL A 219 -1.55 22.49 -16.09
C VAL A 219 -0.75 21.21 -15.88
N SER A 220 -0.90 20.23 -16.79
CA SER A 220 -0.08 19.02 -16.77
C SER A 220 1.40 19.37 -17.01
N THR A 221 2.30 18.72 -16.28
CA THR A 221 3.74 18.81 -16.48
C THR A 221 4.23 17.83 -17.56
N GLY A 222 3.37 16.93 -18.03
CA GLY A 222 3.72 15.82 -18.92
C GLY A 222 4.35 14.63 -18.20
N ARG A 223 4.54 14.70 -16.89
CA ARG A 223 5.05 13.59 -16.09
C ARG A 223 3.91 12.77 -15.49
N LYS A 224 4.18 11.48 -15.26
CA LYS A 224 3.30 10.59 -14.50
C LYS A 224 3.80 10.51 -13.05
N VAL A 225 2.86 10.48 -12.12
CA VAL A 225 3.11 10.28 -10.68
C VAL A 225 2.12 9.27 -10.12
N HIS A 226 2.43 8.69 -8.97
CA HIS A 226 1.52 7.75 -8.32
C HIS A 226 0.24 8.44 -7.86
N ASP A 227 -0.88 7.74 -8.01
CA ASP A 227 -2.17 8.17 -7.50
C ASP A 227 -2.50 7.45 -6.19
N SER A 228 -1.86 7.87 -5.11
CA SER A 228 -2.01 7.29 -3.78
C SER A 228 -2.01 8.38 -2.71
N PHE A 229 -1.82 8.00 -1.45
CA PHE A 229 -1.78 8.93 -0.33
C PHE A 229 -0.60 9.90 -0.43
N LYS A 230 -0.87 11.16 -0.07
CA LYS A 230 0.14 12.22 -0.08
C LYS A 230 1.28 11.90 0.89
N GLY A 231 2.51 12.01 0.41
CA GLY A 231 3.72 11.83 1.21
C GLY A 231 4.22 10.37 1.28
N LEU A 232 3.53 9.42 0.63
CA LEU A 232 4.01 8.05 0.52
C LEU A 232 5.38 7.98 -0.16
N ASP A 233 5.57 8.76 -1.22
CA ASP A 233 6.81 8.91 -1.99
C ASP A 233 8.02 9.34 -1.16
N TYR A 234 7.80 10.13 -0.09
CA TYR A 234 8.90 10.54 0.79
C TYR A 234 9.46 9.40 1.63
N ASN A 235 8.61 8.46 2.02
CA ASN A 235 8.93 7.49 3.05
C ASN A 235 9.38 6.13 2.48
N VAL A 236 8.88 5.73 1.32
CA VAL A 236 9.38 4.55 0.62
C VAL A 236 10.84 4.73 0.22
N LYS A 237 11.59 3.63 0.15
CA LYS A 237 13.02 3.66 -0.20
C LYS A 237 13.22 3.63 -1.69
N THR A 238 12.43 2.84 -2.39
CA THR A 238 12.49 2.65 -3.84
C THR A 238 11.16 3.01 -4.48
N ILE A 239 11.19 3.69 -5.61
CA ILE A 239 10.01 4.01 -6.41
C ILE A 239 10.32 3.64 -7.85
N LEU A 240 9.49 2.77 -8.42
CA LEU A 240 9.55 2.36 -9.80
C LEU A 240 8.28 2.81 -10.54
N HIS A 241 8.48 3.51 -11.65
CA HIS A 241 7.41 3.79 -12.60
C HIS A 241 7.37 2.68 -13.64
N MET A 242 6.34 1.85 -13.57
CA MET A 242 6.16 0.66 -14.41
C MET A 242 5.36 1.02 -15.65
N TYR A 243 5.86 0.60 -16.82
CA TYR A 243 5.15 0.81 -18.09
C TYR A 243 5.47 -0.34 -19.06
N GLN A 244 4.62 -0.47 -20.06
CA GLN A 244 4.88 -1.36 -21.18
C GLN A 244 5.46 -0.52 -22.32
N ASP A 245 6.62 -0.91 -22.83
CA ASP A 245 7.21 -0.27 -24.00
C ASP A 245 6.31 -0.46 -25.21
N SER A 246 5.97 0.64 -25.87
CA SER A 246 4.98 0.63 -26.95
C SER A 246 5.47 -0.02 -28.25
N GLU A 247 6.77 -0.16 -28.45
CA GLU A 247 7.37 -0.73 -29.65
C GLU A 247 7.62 -2.23 -29.48
N THR A 248 8.12 -2.63 -28.31
CA THR A 248 8.52 -4.02 -28.03
C THR A 248 7.45 -4.80 -27.29
N GLY A 249 6.53 -4.12 -26.59
CA GLY A 249 5.58 -4.75 -25.68
C GLY A 249 6.21 -5.23 -24.36
N GLN A 250 7.50 -4.98 -24.15
CA GLN A 250 8.25 -5.39 -22.97
C GLN A 250 7.85 -4.57 -21.74
N ILE A 251 7.82 -5.21 -20.58
CA ILE A 251 7.61 -4.49 -19.32
C ILE A 251 8.92 -3.81 -18.92
N CYS A 252 8.84 -2.52 -18.65
CA CYS A 252 9.95 -1.69 -18.24
C CYS A 252 9.64 -0.96 -16.94
N ALA A 253 10.68 -0.58 -16.21
CA ALA A 253 10.57 0.27 -15.05
C ALA A 253 11.58 1.40 -15.07
N GLU A 254 11.13 2.64 -14.95
CA GLU A 254 12.00 3.77 -14.63
C GLU A 254 12.23 3.83 -13.13
N VAL A 255 13.47 3.86 -12.71
CA VAL A 255 13.85 4.07 -11.30
C VAL A 255 13.68 5.56 -10.97
N VAL A 256 12.54 5.92 -10.38
CA VAL A 256 12.28 7.32 -9.97
C VAL A 256 13.09 7.68 -8.73
N LYS A 257 13.29 6.70 -7.84
CA LYS A 257 14.03 6.87 -6.59
C LYS A 257 14.55 5.53 -6.12
N ASP A 258 15.81 5.50 -5.68
CA ASP A 258 16.34 4.36 -4.95
C ASP A 258 17.35 4.79 -3.87
N ARG A 259 16.92 4.77 -2.60
CA ARG A 259 17.77 5.05 -1.44
C ARG A 259 18.65 3.87 -1.05
N THR A 260 18.39 2.69 -1.58
CA THR A 260 19.18 1.48 -1.31
C THR A 260 20.48 1.49 -2.09
N ARG A 261 20.57 2.28 -3.15
CA ARG A 261 21.72 2.41 -4.06
C ARG A 261 22.00 1.15 -4.87
N VAL A 262 21.02 0.32 -5.08
CA VAL A 262 21.09 -0.81 -6.01
C VAL A 262 21.08 -0.27 -7.45
N HIS A 263 20.16 0.64 -7.72
CA HIS A 263 20.04 1.36 -8.99
C HIS A 263 20.15 2.86 -8.78
N LYS A 264 20.29 3.61 -9.87
CA LYS A 264 20.30 5.07 -9.87
C LYS A 264 18.96 5.61 -10.34
N ALA A 265 18.55 6.76 -9.81
CA ALA A 265 17.39 7.46 -10.34
C ALA A 265 17.61 7.82 -11.81
N GLY A 266 16.63 7.51 -12.66
CA GLY A 266 16.67 7.65 -14.11
C GLY A 266 17.14 6.40 -14.85
N ASP A 267 17.59 5.33 -14.16
CA ASP A 267 17.86 4.04 -14.82
C ASP A 267 16.55 3.45 -15.37
N ILE A 268 16.63 2.86 -16.54
CA ILE A 268 15.52 2.07 -17.15
C ILE A 268 15.87 0.61 -17.01
N LEU A 269 15.00 -0.14 -16.35
CA LEU A 269 15.12 -1.58 -16.18
C LEU A 269 14.19 -2.26 -17.17
N GLU A 270 14.75 -3.06 -18.06
CA GLU A 270 14.02 -3.95 -18.96
C GLU A 270 13.75 -5.26 -18.21
N ASP A 271 12.49 -5.75 -18.23
CA ASP A 271 12.03 -6.90 -17.46
C ASP A 271 12.49 -6.82 -15.97
N PRO A 272 12.04 -5.79 -15.23
CA PRO A 272 12.51 -5.51 -13.88
C PRO A 272 12.24 -6.70 -12.94
N THR A 273 13.17 -6.94 -12.03
CA THR A 273 13.04 -7.96 -10.99
C THR A 273 13.30 -7.38 -9.61
N LEU A 274 12.50 -7.77 -8.60
CA LEU A 274 12.76 -7.41 -7.21
C LEU A 274 14.02 -8.10 -6.67
N LEU A 275 14.48 -9.19 -7.28
CA LEU A 275 15.70 -9.90 -6.88
C LEU A 275 16.98 -9.05 -7.01
N ASP A 276 16.96 -7.97 -7.81
CA ASP A 276 18.04 -7.00 -7.85
C ASP A 276 18.32 -6.42 -6.45
N TRP A 277 17.30 -6.32 -5.60
CA TRP A 277 17.41 -5.84 -4.23
C TRP A 277 17.72 -6.95 -3.19
N GLN A 278 18.07 -8.18 -3.61
CA GLN A 278 18.46 -9.27 -2.70
C GLN A 278 19.55 -8.81 -1.71
N THR A 279 20.50 -8.00 -2.19
CA THR A 279 21.57 -7.48 -1.33
C THR A 279 21.07 -6.58 -0.19
N VAL A 280 19.88 -6.01 -0.30
CA VAL A 280 19.24 -5.22 0.77
C VAL A 280 18.76 -6.14 1.88
N ILE A 281 18.23 -7.30 1.50
CA ILE A 281 17.72 -8.33 2.41
C ILE A 281 18.89 -9.04 3.09
N ASP A 282 19.93 -9.41 2.34
CA ASP A 282 21.12 -10.11 2.84
C ASP A 282 21.92 -9.29 3.86
N LYS A 283 21.89 -7.97 3.74
CA LYS A 283 22.55 -7.06 4.70
C LYS A 283 21.85 -7.01 6.06
N ASN A 284 20.73 -7.67 6.22
CA ASN A 284 19.98 -7.69 7.46
C ASN A 284 20.58 -8.69 8.43
N VAL A 285 21.65 -8.31 9.12
CA VAL A 285 22.47 -9.18 9.97
C VAL A 285 21.79 -9.51 11.30
N ASP A 286 20.79 -8.73 11.72
CA ASP A 286 20.13 -8.88 13.03
C ASP A 286 18.69 -9.35 12.82
N LYS A 287 18.40 -10.57 13.28
CA LYS A 287 17.06 -11.20 13.21
C LYS A 287 16.03 -10.53 14.13
N LYS A 288 16.44 -9.57 14.97
CA LYS A 288 15.52 -8.88 15.86
C LYS A 288 14.80 -7.79 15.09
N GLU A 289 13.52 -8.00 14.91
CA GLU A 289 12.62 -7.02 14.35
C GLU A 289 12.65 -5.71 15.14
N PHE A 290 12.74 -4.63 14.38
CA PHE A 290 12.79 -3.29 14.95
C PHE A 290 11.47 -2.58 14.63
N VAL A 291 10.51 -2.76 15.53
CA VAL A 291 9.24 -2.05 15.47
C VAL A 291 9.39 -0.67 16.08
N LEU A 292 9.02 0.38 15.37
CA LEU A 292 8.96 1.74 15.88
C LEU A 292 7.58 1.97 16.50
N LYS A 293 7.56 2.37 17.77
CA LYS A 293 6.35 2.86 18.42
C LYS A 293 6.30 4.38 18.33
N ASN A 294 5.17 4.93 17.96
CA ASN A 294 4.91 6.36 17.90
C ASN A 294 3.91 6.81 18.99
N ASP A 295 3.52 8.07 18.99
CA ASP A 295 2.60 8.59 19.99
C ASP A 295 1.15 8.12 19.81
N LEU A 296 0.78 7.67 18.59
CA LEU A 296 -0.53 7.03 18.34
C LEU A 296 -0.62 5.68 19.05
N ASP A 297 0.45 4.86 18.96
CA ASP A 297 0.50 3.56 19.65
C ASP A 297 0.34 3.73 21.16
N LYS A 298 0.95 4.78 21.73
CA LYS A 298 0.84 5.06 23.15
C LYS A 298 -0.56 5.55 23.57
N ALA A 299 -1.26 6.27 22.69
CA ALA A 299 -2.62 6.73 22.96
C ALA A 299 -3.61 5.56 23.02
N VAL A 300 -3.41 4.54 22.18
CA VAL A 300 -4.24 3.32 22.16
C VAL A 300 -3.94 2.42 23.36
N GLU A 301 -2.67 2.32 23.81
CA GLU A 301 -2.27 1.51 24.97
C GLU A 301 -2.81 2.07 26.30
N THR A 302 -3.35 3.29 26.34
CA THR A 302 -3.84 3.97 27.56
C THR A 302 -5.36 3.95 27.72
N GLU A 303 -6.12 3.40 26.79
CA GLU A 303 -7.55 3.14 26.88
C GLU A 303 -7.84 1.70 27.33
#